data_2e3f3208757d0cb0e560bdc3fe9a3c45
#
_entry.id   2e3f3208757d0cb0e560bdc3fe9a3c45
#
_cell.length_a   1.000
_cell.length_b   1.000
_cell.length_c   1.000
_cell.angle_alpha   90.00
_cell.angle_beta   90.00
_cell.angle_gamma   90.00
#
_symmetry.space_group_name_H-M   'P 1'
#
loop_
_entity.id
_entity.type
_entity.pdbx_description
1 polymer ?
#
loop_
_entity_poly.entity_id
_entity_poly.type
_entity_poly.pdbx_seq_one_letter_code
_entity_poly.pdbx_strand_id
1 'polypeptide(L)'
;MAAAAQAPNHRGLSLLHGWLPPTVQAVAAVVLVVAIGWRSRRWRLVWLPVAIVVGLILAAWTHWYVDSQGMAGDPAPSSLWVWVGLTGLALAVAVLGWRGSGWRRRAVSLVAVPLCLLSAGVALNLWVGYFQTVQAAWNELTAGPLTDETDLPTVMAMRGKGVPAHGALVPVSIPDNASQFKHRTELVYLPPVWFANPAPKLPVVMMIAGEFNTPSDWPRTGNAISTIDNFAAAHSGNAPVFVFVDVGGSFNNDTECVNGPRGNVADHLTKDVPPYITSTFGVNSANWGVLGWSMGGTCAVDLTLMHPELFSTFVDIAGDMGPNAGTKEQTIARVYGGDADKWPVYDPTTVITKHGPYKGVSGWFAISSDAPTQRKGGYGNPNAVGLGGQDAAGNPGDQTDAANTLCKLGRANGITCAVIAQPGRHDWPLAADVFTASLPWLAGQIGTPGVQKIPLPGGGTTGPAGAALQAATH
;
A
#
# COMPACT_ATOMS: atom_id res chain seq x y z
N MET A 1 -13.90 -10.70 31.15
CA MET A 1 -12.87 -11.60 30.59
C MET A 1 -12.69 -11.19 29.14
N ALA A 2 -11.65 -10.42 28.86
CA ALA A 2 -11.33 -10.00 27.50
C ALA A 2 -10.69 -11.22 26.82
N ALA A 3 -11.33 -11.73 25.76
CA ALA A 3 -10.71 -12.70 24.88
C ALA A 3 -9.53 -12.01 24.19
N ALA A 4 -8.32 -12.46 24.47
CA ALA A 4 -7.15 -12.06 23.72
C ALA A 4 -7.41 -12.38 22.26
N ALA A 5 -7.37 -11.37 21.40
CA ALA A 5 -7.41 -11.55 19.97
C ALA A 5 -6.26 -12.51 19.60
N GLN A 6 -6.60 -13.69 19.11
CA GLN A 6 -5.62 -14.62 18.61
C GLN A 6 -4.97 -13.97 17.39
N ALA A 7 -3.66 -13.72 17.48
CA ALA A 7 -2.87 -13.32 16.33
C ALA A 7 -3.14 -14.31 15.17
N PRO A 8 -3.28 -13.82 13.93
CA PRO A 8 -3.55 -14.68 12.79
C PRO A 8 -2.50 -15.77 12.70
N ASN A 9 -2.94 -17.03 12.68
CA ASN A 9 -2.09 -18.20 12.55
C ASN A 9 -1.44 -18.18 11.15
N HIS A 10 -0.33 -17.47 10.98
CA HIS A 10 0.49 -17.53 9.78
C HIS A 10 1.17 -18.90 9.69
N ARG A 11 0.42 -19.90 9.23
CA ARG A 11 0.97 -21.22 8.90
C ARG A 11 1.83 -21.09 7.65
N GLY A 12 3.15 -20.97 7.83
CA GLY A 12 4.10 -20.93 6.73
C GLY A 12 5.48 -20.44 7.17
N LEU A 13 6.49 -20.68 6.32
CA LEU A 13 7.82 -20.14 6.50
C LEU A 13 7.80 -18.63 6.25
N SER A 14 8.19 -17.82 7.23
CA SER A 14 8.23 -16.37 7.09
C SER A 14 9.30 -15.91 6.10
N LEU A 15 8.94 -14.99 5.22
CA LEU A 15 9.84 -14.27 4.33
C LEU A 15 10.32 -12.93 4.90
N LEU A 16 9.72 -12.49 6.03
CA LEU A 16 10.07 -11.22 6.69
C LEU A 16 10.98 -11.43 7.91
N HIS A 17 10.88 -12.58 8.57
CA HIS A 17 11.55 -12.84 9.83
C HIS A 17 12.16 -14.25 9.90
N GLY A 18 13.07 -14.45 10.86
CA GLY A 18 13.63 -15.77 11.16
C GLY A 18 14.81 -16.14 10.27
N TRP A 19 15.04 -17.46 10.14
CA TRP A 19 16.23 -18.01 9.53
C TRP A 19 16.24 -18.05 7.99
N LEU A 20 15.06 -18.03 7.36
CA LEU A 20 14.93 -18.28 5.92
C LEU A 20 15.58 -17.16 5.05
N PRO A 21 15.26 -15.86 5.21
CA PRO A 21 15.88 -14.81 4.43
C PRO A 21 17.41 -14.81 4.49
N PRO A 22 18.07 -14.82 5.66
CA PRO A 22 19.53 -14.83 5.72
C PRO A 22 20.13 -16.13 5.18
N THR A 23 19.44 -17.27 5.28
CA THR A 23 19.93 -18.53 4.71
C THR A 23 19.93 -18.49 3.19
N VAL A 24 18.87 -17.99 2.55
CA VAL A 24 18.82 -17.82 1.08
C VAL A 24 19.99 -16.95 0.62
N GLN A 25 20.22 -15.83 1.28
CA GLN A 25 21.32 -14.93 0.96
C GLN A 25 22.69 -15.55 1.20
N ALA A 26 22.88 -16.30 2.29
CA ALA A 26 24.13 -17.00 2.57
C ALA A 26 24.43 -18.08 1.49
N VAL A 27 23.42 -18.87 1.12
CA VAL A 27 23.55 -19.88 0.06
C VAL A 27 23.91 -19.22 -1.27
N ALA A 28 23.24 -18.13 -1.65
CA ALA A 28 23.53 -17.38 -2.86
C ALA A 28 24.99 -16.86 -2.86
N ALA A 29 25.46 -16.31 -1.75
CA ALA A 29 26.83 -15.84 -1.62
C ALA A 29 27.85 -16.97 -1.77
N VAL A 30 27.63 -18.12 -1.13
CA VAL A 30 28.51 -19.29 -1.22
C VAL A 30 28.54 -19.82 -2.67
N VAL A 31 27.38 -19.98 -3.31
CA VAL A 31 27.29 -20.46 -4.69
C VAL A 31 27.97 -19.48 -5.66
N LEU A 32 27.83 -18.17 -5.46
CA LEU A 32 28.53 -17.16 -6.24
C LEU A 32 30.06 -17.23 -6.07
N VAL A 33 30.56 -17.38 -4.86
CA VAL A 33 32.00 -17.56 -4.59
C VAL A 33 32.55 -18.81 -5.30
N VAL A 34 31.81 -19.93 -5.26
CA VAL A 34 32.18 -21.16 -5.97
C VAL A 34 32.13 -20.95 -7.47
N ALA A 35 31.15 -20.22 -8.00
CA ALA A 35 31.03 -19.88 -9.43
C ALA A 35 32.21 -19.02 -9.92
N ILE A 36 32.63 -18.00 -9.16
CA ILE A 36 33.80 -17.19 -9.45
C ILE A 36 35.03 -18.06 -9.50
N GLY A 37 35.29 -18.83 -8.48
CA GLY A 37 36.38 -19.81 -8.36
C GLY A 37 37.78 -19.26 -8.61
N TRP A 38 38.77 -19.99 -8.15
CA TRP A 38 40.16 -19.64 -8.41
C TRP A 38 40.58 -20.16 -9.80
N ARG A 39 40.61 -19.29 -10.82
CA ARG A 39 40.90 -19.62 -12.22
C ARG A 39 42.28 -19.10 -12.63
N SER A 40 42.55 -19.00 -13.94
CA SER A 40 43.79 -18.50 -14.50
C SER A 40 44.14 -17.07 -14.06
N ARG A 41 45.41 -16.67 -14.18
CA ARG A 41 45.88 -15.30 -13.88
C ARG A 41 45.09 -14.26 -14.68
N ARG A 42 44.81 -14.55 -15.98
CA ARG A 42 43.97 -13.64 -16.83
C ARG A 42 42.57 -13.49 -16.32
N TRP A 43 41.96 -14.57 -15.79
CA TRP A 43 40.64 -14.51 -15.15
C TRP A 43 40.66 -13.55 -13.96
N ARG A 44 41.59 -13.69 -13.05
CA ARG A 44 41.65 -12.89 -11.80
C ARG A 44 42.00 -11.44 -12.06
N LEU A 45 42.87 -11.15 -13.03
CA LEU A 45 43.39 -9.79 -13.27
C LEU A 45 42.59 -8.99 -14.29
N VAL A 46 41.83 -9.65 -15.17
CA VAL A 46 41.08 -8.99 -16.24
C VAL A 46 39.57 -9.26 -16.11
N TRP A 47 39.16 -10.53 -16.22
CA TRP A 47 37.75 -10.85 -16.34
C TRP A 47 36.96 -10.69 -15.06
N LEU A 48 37.52 -10.99 -13.91
CA LEU A 48 36.85 -10.77 -12.62
C LEU A 48 36.69 -9.29 -12.30
N PRO A 49 37.69 -8.42 -12.45
CA PRO A 49 37.47 -6.97 -12.37
C PRO A 49 36.40 -6.46 -13.33
N VAL A 50 36.39 -6.91 -14.60
CA VAL A 50 35.33 -6.56 -15.54
C VAL A 50 33.94 -6.99 -15.04
N ALA A 51 33.83 -8.23 -14.52
CA ALA A 51 32.56 -8.70 -13.97
C ALA A 51 32.09 -7.91 -12.74
N ILE A 52 33.02 -7.49 -11.88
CA ILE A 52 32.72 -6.59 -10.74
C ILE A 52 32.21 -5.24 -11.25
N VAL A 53 32.88 -4.64 -12.24
CA VAL A 53 32.44 -3.37 -12.83
C VAL A 53 31.03 -3.49 -13.42
N VAL A 54 30.72 -4.58 -14.13
CA VAL A 54 29.36 -4.83 -14.64
C VAL A 54 28.33 -4.87 -13.52
N GLY A 55 28.64 -5.55 -12.40
CA GLY A 55 27.78 -5.57 -11.23
C GLY A 55 27.55 -4.19 -10.62
N LEU A 56 28.63 -3.41 -10.46
CA LEU A 56 28.55 -2.04 -9.93
C LEU A 56 27.74 -1.11 -10.86
N ILE A 57 27.93 -1.24 -12.18
CA ILE A 57 27.14 -0.46 -13.15
C ILE A 57 25.67 -0.82 -13.05
N LEU A 58 25.32 -2.10 -12.95
CA LEU A 58 23.92 -2.52 -12.79
C LEU A 58 23.30 -1.94 -11.51
N ALA A 59 24.01 -2.05 -10.37
CA ALA A 59 23.54 -1.50 -9.11
C ALA A 59 23.37 0.03 -9.17
N ALA A 60 24.35 0.75 -9.72
CA ALA A 60 24.28 2.19 -9.86
C ALA A 60 23.18 2.65 -10.82
N TRP A 61 23.01 1.94 -11.95
CA TRP A 61 21.96 2.24 -12.92
C TRP A 61 20.57 2.00 -12.37
N THR A 62 20.36 0.88 -11.70
CA THR A 62 19.06 0.57 -11.09
C THR A 62 18.74 1.51 -9.92
N HIS A 63 19.74 1.87 -9.11
CA HIS A 63 19.59 2.88 -8.06
C HIS A 63 19.19 4.23 -8.66
N TRP A 64 19.93 4.70 -9.66
CA TRP A 64 19.62 5.94 -10.37
C TRP A 64 18.24 5.90 -11.03
N TYR A 65 17.85 4.77 -11.62
CA TYR A 65 16.54 4.61 -12.25
C TYR A 65 15.41 4.76 -11.22
N VAL A 66 15.48 4.03 -10.10
CA VAL A 66 14.49 4.12 -9.02
C VAL A 66 14.41 5.56 -8.48
N ASP A 67 15.56 6.18 -8.26
CA ASP A 67 15.66 7.56 -7.80
C ASP A 67 15.06 8.55 -8.81
N SER A 68 15.35 8.36 -10.10
CA SER A 68 14.83 9.21 -11.17
C SER A 68 13.31 9.13 -11.35
N GLN A 69 12.69 8.03 -10.95
CA GLN A 69 11.24 7.86 -11.03
C GLN A 69 10.51 8.47 -9.82
N GLY A 70 11.23 8.81 -8.75
CA GLY A 70 10.64 9.28 -7.50
C GLY A 70 9.83 8.20 -6.79
N MET A 71 10.22 6.95 -6.99
CA MET A 71 9.54 5.79 -6.43
C MET A 71 9.93 5.56 -4.97
N ALA A 72 8.95 5.17 -4.17
CA ALA A 72 9.01 4.77 -2.77
C ALA A 72 9.38 5.87 -1.76
N GLY A 73 8.49 6.09 -0.80
CA GLY A 73 8.64 7.08 0.28
C GLY A 73 9.81 6.81 1.23
N ASP A 74 10.20 5.55 1.41
CA ASP A 74 11.32 5.15 2.27
C ASP A 74 12.56 4.79 1.45
N PRO A 75 13.77 5.22 1.86
CA PRO A 75 14.98 4.86 1.13
C PRO A 75 15.23 3.35 1.17
N ALA A 76 15.41 2.77 -0.01
CA ALA A 76 15.69 1.35 -0.13
C ALA A 76 16.99 0.96 0.62
N PRO A 77 17.00 -0.17 1.34
CA PRO A 77 18.15 -0.58 2.13
C PRO A 77 19.35 -0.89 1.24
N SER A 78 20.54 -0.56 1.72
CA SER A 78 21.80 -0.82 0.99
C SER A 78 21.97 -2.31 0.60
N SER A 79 21.38 -3.22 1.38
CA SER A 79 21.38 -4.66 1.06
C SER A 79 20.72 -4.99 -0.27
N LEU A 80 19.69 -4.26 -0.69
CA LEU A 80 19.05 -4.43 -1.99
C LEU A 80 20.06 -4.14 -3.12
N TRP A 81 20.74 -3.01 -3.06
CA TRP A 81 21.71 -2.60 -4.07
C TRP A 81 22.93 -3.53 -4.15
N VAL A 82 23.36 -4.07 -2.98
CA VAL A 82 24.39 -5.12 -2.94
C VAL A 82 23.93 -6.36 -3.72
N TRP A 83 22.72 -6.86 -3.48
CA TRP A 83 22.23 -8.06 -4.17
C TRP A 83 21.94 -7.82 -5.66
N VAL A 84 21.51 -6.64 -6.05
CA VAL A 84 21.39 -6.25 -7.46
C VAL A 84 22.77 -6.27 -8.13
N GLY A 85 23.77 -5.69 -7.48
CA GLY A 85 25.16 -5.72 -7.98
C GLY A 85 25.73 -7.14 -8.07
N LEU A 86 25.47 -7.98 -7.06
CA LEU A 86 25.89 -9.40 -7.08
C LEU A 86 25.15 -10.20 -8.16
N THR A 87 23.93 -9.85 -8.52
CA THR A 87 23.21 -10.45 -9.66
C THR A 87 23.90 -10.10 -10.98
N GLY A 88 24.27 -8.85 -11.17
CA GLY A 88 25.04 -8.42 -12.34
C GLY A 88 26.42 -9.09 -12.42
N LEU A 89 27.11 -9.19 -11.28
CA LEU A 89 28.35 -9.93 -11.17
C LEU A 89 28.18 -11.42 -11.54
N ALA A 90 27.13 -12.09 -11.00
CA ALA A 90 26.85 -13.49 -11.31
C ALA A 90 26.60 -13.71 -12.79
N LEU A 91 25.82 -12.83 -13.42
CA LEU A 91 25.56 -12.87 -14.87
C LEU A 91 26.85 -12.69 -15.68
N ALA A 92 27.67 -11.70 -15.34
CA ALA A 92 28.95 -11.47 -15.99
C ALA A 92 29.91 -12.67 -15.81
N VAL A 93 29.97 -13.28 -14.62
CA VAL A 93 30.75 -14.49 -14.35
C VAL A 93 30.26 -15.66 -15.19
N ALA A 94 28.96 -15.85 -15.35
CA ALA A 94 28.40 -16.90 -16.18
C ALA A 94 28.79 -16.71 -17.67
N VAL A 95 28.67 -15.50 -18.20
CA VAL A 95 28.95 -15.17 -19.59
C VAL A 95 30.47 -15.22 -19.89
N LEU A 96 31.25 -14.42 -19.16
CA LEU A 96 32.70 -14.28 -19.41
C LEU A 96 33.48 -15.53 -19.03
N GLY A 97 33.00 -16.28 -18.05
CA GLY A 97 33.61 -17.52 -17.59
C GLY A 97 33.22 -18.75 -18.38
N TRP A 98 32.30 -18.67 -19.36
CA TRP A 98 31.70 -19.82 -20.02
C TRP A 98 32.72 -20.66 -20.79
N ARG A 99 33.56 -20.02 -21.65
CA ARG A 99 34.50 -20.70 -22.56
C ARG A 99 35.66 -21.39 -21.86
N GLY A 100 36.05 -20.94 -20.65
CA GLY A 100 37.16 -21.48 -19.88
C GLY A 100 36.75 -22.41 -18.74
N SER A 101 35.51 -22.88 -18.70
CA SER A 101 34.96 -23.64 -17.57
C SER A 101 34.49 -25.04 -17.96
N GLY A 102 34.76 -26.02 -17.08
CA GLY A 102 34.15 -27.36 -17.17
C GLY A 102 32.62 -27.27 -16.84
N TRP A 103 31.88 -28.34 -17.22
CA TRP A 103 30.42 -28.39 -17.13
C TRP A 103 29.87 -28.13 -15.72
N ARG A 104 30.53 -28.66 -14.66
CA ARG A 104 30.11 -28.42 -13.25
C ARG A 104 30.12 -26.94 -12.88
N ARG A 105 31.18 -26.23 -13.32
CA ARG A 105 31.29 -24.79 -13.04
C ARG A 105 30.30 -23.94 -13.85
N ARG A 106 30.01 -24.35 -15.08
CA ARG A 106 28.93 -23.73 -15.88
C ARG A 106 27.59 -23.88 -15.18
N ALA A 107 27.28 -25.09 -14.69
CA ALA A 107 26.06 -25.33 -13.91
C ALA A 107 25.98 -24.46 -12.66
N VAL A 108 27.06 -24.40 -11.85
CA VAL A 108 27.11 -23.56 -10.67
C VAL A 108 26.95 -22.07 -11.02
N SER A 109 27.59 -21.60 -12.11
CA SER A 109 27.45 -20.20 -12.53
C SER A 109 26.05 -19.88 -13.02
N LEU A 110 25.36 -20.82 -13.68
CA LEU A 110 23.95 -20.66 -14.06
C LEU A 110 23.03 -20.62 -12.85
N VAL A 111 23.30 -21.43 -11.82
CA VAL A 111 22.50 -21.44 -10.56
C VAL A 111 22.76 -20.18 -9.73
N ALA A 112 23.98 -19.62 -9.78
CA ALA A 112 24.30 -18.40 -9.04
C ALA A 112 23.43 -17.20 -9.46
N VAL A 113 23.09 -17.08 -10.74
CA VAL A 113 22.28 -15.96 -11.25
C VAL A 113 20.89 -15.92 -10.62
N PRO A 114 20.03 -16.97 -10.71
CA PRO A 114 18.72 -16.95 -10.09
C PRO A 114 18.76 -16.87 -8.55
N LEU A 115 19.80 -17.43 -7.91
CA LEU A 115 19.95 -17.30 -6.46
C LEU A 115 20.29 -15.86 -6.03
N CYS A 116 21.16 -15.15 -6.75
CA CYS A 116 21.43 -13.74 -6.48
C CYS A 116 20.19 -12.87 -6.77
N LEU A 117 19.48 -13.14 -7.85
CA LEU A 117 18.23 -12.46 -8.17
C LEU A 117 17.16 -12.72 -7.10
N LEU A 118 17.01 -13.96 -6.65
CA LEU A 118 16.10 -14.30 -5.53
C LEU A 118 16.50 -13.56 -4.24
N SER A 119 17.81 -13.43 -3.98
CA SER A 119 18.30 -12.68 -2.82
C SER A 119 18.01 -11.19 -2.91
N ALA A 120 18.07 -10.62 -4.13
CA ALA A 120 17.62 -9.24 -4.37
C ALA A 120 16.10 -9.11 -4.14
N GLY A 121 15.30 -10.07 -4.62
CA GLY A 121 13.87 -10.14 -4.37
C GLY A 121 13.53 -10.29 -2.88
N VAL A 122 14.30 -11.11 -2.14
CA VAL A 122 14.16 -11.22 -0.67
C VAL A 122 14.52 -9.90 0.02
N ALA A 123 15.58 -9.20 -0.42
CA ALA A 123 15.94 -7.90 0.15
C ALA A 123 14.86 -6.83 -0.14
N LEU A 124 14.28 -6.84 -1.33
CA LEU A 124 13.14 -6.01 -1.69
C LEU A 124 11.92 -6.33 -0.80
N ASN A 125 11.59 -7.62 -0.65
CA ASN A 125 10.46 -8.04 0.17
C ASN A 125 10.65 -7.71 1.66
N LEU A 126 11.87 -7.79 2.18
CA LEU A 126 12.19 -7.38 3.56
C LEU A 126 12.01 -5.86 3.77
N TRP A 127 12.10 -5.09 2.71
CA TRP A 127 11.89 -3.65 2.74
C TRP A 127 10.41 -3.28 2.62
N VAL A 128 9.72 -3.84 1.61
CA VAL A 128 8.32 -3.51 1.29
C VAL A 128 7.31 -4.30 2.16
N GLY A 129 7.72 -5.46 2.72
CA GLY A 129 6.85 -6.31 3.53
C GLY A 129 5.70 -6.97 2.74
N TYR A 130 5.80 -7.07 1.42
CA TYR A 130 4.72 -7.52 0.55
C TYR A 130 4.32 -8.98 0.82
N PHE A 131 5.29 -9.91 0.76
CA PHE A 131 5.04 -11.32 1.04
C PHE A 131 5.44 -11.69 2.46
N GLN A 132 4.47 -11.96 3.33
CA GLN A 132 4.74 -12.35 4.73
C GLN A 132 5.32 -13.76 4.82
N THR A 133 4.87 -14.68 3.96
CA THR A 133 5.26 -16.09 3.95
C THR A 133 5.54 -16.61 2.55
N VAL A 134 6.28 -17.72 2.48
CA VAL A 134 6.51 -18.45 1.22
C VAL A 134 5.19 -18.88 0.58
N GLN A 135 4.21 -19.26 1.39
CA GLN A 135 2.90 -19.66 0.88
C GLN A 135 2.16 -18.49 0.24
N ALA A 136 2.22 -17.31 0.85
CA ALA A 136 1.63 -16.09 0.27
C ALA A 136 2.27 -15.74 -1.09
N ALA A 137 3.62 -15.78 -1.16
CA ALA A 137 4.33 -15.56 -2.41
C ALA A 137 3.99 -16.60 -3.49
N TRP A 138 3.87 -17.87 -3.09
CA TRP A 138 3.50 -18.93 -4.02
C TRP A 138 2.07 -18.78 -4.55
N ASN A 139 1.12 -18.46 -3.67
CA ASN A 139 -0.28 -18.25 -4.05
C ASN A 139 -0.40 -17.08 -5.04
N GLU A 140 0.33 -16.00 -4.83
CA GLU A 140 0.34 -14.85 -5.73
C GLU A 140 0.95 -15.20 -7.10
N LEU A 141 2.11 -15.86 -7.10
CA LEU A 141 2.80 -16.26 -8.34
C LEU A 141 2.03 -17.31 -9.16
N THR A 142 1.23 -18.14 -8.52
CA THR A 142 0.43 -19.16 -9.20
C THR A 142 -0.99 -18.69 -9.52
N ALA A 143 -1.34 -17.46 -9.14
CA ALA A 143 -2.57 -16.73 -9.43
C ALA A 143 -3.83 -17.62 -9.51
N GLY A 144 -4.21 -18.18 -8.38
CA GLY A 144 -5.57 -18.76 -8.23
C GLY A 144 -6.61 -17.64 -8.04
N PRO A 145 -7.90 -17.95 -8.21
CA PRO A 145 -8.99 -17.05 -7.85
C PRO A 145 -8.82 -16.56 -6.41
N LEU A 146 -9.31 -15.36 -6.12
CA LEU A 146 -9.40 -14.87 -4.76
C LEU A 146 -10.44 -15.69 -3.98
N THR A 147 -10.28 -15.74 -2.66
CA THR A 147 -11.27 -16.39 -1.79
C THR A 147 -12.63 -15.70 -2.00
N ASP A 148 -13.69 -16.52 -2.15
CA ASP A 148 -15.08 -16.06 -2.36
C ASP A 148 -15.29 -15.20 -3.62
N GLU A 149 -14.38 -15.29 -4.60
CA GLU A 149 -14.53 -14.64 -5.90
C GLU A 149 -15.62 -15.32 -6.72
N THR A 150 -16.56 -14.51 -7.20
CA THR A 150 -17.66 -14.98 -8.06
C THR A 150 -18.04 -13.90 -9.07
N ASP A 151 -18.67 -14.29 -10.17
CA ASP A 151 -19.07 -13.34 -11.20
C ASP A 151 -20.32 -12.54 -10.83
N LEU A 152 -20.48 -11.38 -11.45
CA LEU A 152 -21.59 -10.47 -11.21
C LEU A 152 -22.95 -11.10 -11.53
N PRO A 153 -23.18 -11.86 -12.64
CA PRO A 153 -24.43 -12.53 -12.89
C PRO A 153 -24.83 -13.52 -11.79
N THR A 154 -23.87 -14.30 -11.31
CA THR A 154 -24.10 -15.29 -10.22
C THR A 154 -24.50 -14.57 -8.92
N VAL A 155 -23.80 -13.51 -8.54
CA VAL A 155 -24.13 -12.71 -7.35
C VAL A 155 -25.53 -12.11 -7.45
N MET A 156 -25.87 -11.51 -8.61
CA MET A 156 -27.20 -10.96 -8.82
C MET A 156 -28.29 -12.04 -8.74
N ALA A 157 -28.02 -13.23 -9.22
CA ALA A 157 -28.95 -14.37 -9.10
C ALA A 157 -29.09 -14.89 -7.66
N MET A 158 -28.13 -14.69 -6.78
CA MET A 158 -28.19 -15.07 -5.36
C MET A 158 -28.98 -14.06 -4.52
N ARG A 159 -29.11 -12.82 -4.97
CA ARG A 159 -29.78 -11.76 -4.21
C ARG A 159 -31.24 -12.11 -3.90
N GLY A 160 -31.62 -11.96 -2.65
CA GLY A 160 -32.97 -12.27 -2.16
C GLY A 160 -33.28 -13.75 -1.95
N LYS A 161 -32.31 -14.66 -2.17
CA LYS A 161 -32.49 -16.11 -1.95
C LYS A 161 -32.05 -16.61 -0.58
N GLY A 162 -31.51 -15.75 0.24
CA GLY A 162 -31.02 -16.05 1.59
C GLY A 162 -29.73 -15.30 1.88
N VAL A 163 -29.39 -15.19 3.15
CA VAL A 163 -28.15 -14.54 3.61
C VAL A 163 -27.05 -15.60 3.71
N PRO A 164 -25.98 -15.53 2.92
CA PRO A 164 -24.88 -16.49 2.99
C PRO A 164 -24.07 -16.30 4.29
N ALA A 165 -23.23 -17.28 4.63
CA ALA A 165 -22.36 -17.22 5.81
C ALA A 165 -21.21 -16.21 5.64
N HIS A 166 -20.72 -16.05 4.42
CA HIS A 166 -19.64 -15.13 4.03
C HIS A 166 -20.11 -14.17 2.93
N GLY A 167 -19.43 -13.07 2.78
CA GLY A 167 -19.66 -12.16 1.67
C GLY A 167 -19.22 -12.76 0.33
N ALA A 168 -19.35 -11.98 -0.73
CA ALA A 168 -18.87 -12.34 -2.07
C ALA A 168 -17.96 -11.25 -2.64
N LEU A 169 -16.88 -11.66 -3.26
CA LEU A 169 -15.97 -10.77 -3.97
C LEU A 169 -16.25 -10.84 -5.47
N VAL A 170 -16.52 -9.69 -6.10
CA VAL A 170 -16.96 -9.61 -7.49
C VAL A 170 -15.98 -8.78 -8.31
N PRO A 171 -15.31 -9.36 -9.31
CA PRO A 171 -14.55 -8.56 -10.27
C PRO A 171 -15.49 -7.73 -11.15
N VAL A 172 -15.16 -6.46 -11.31
CA VAL A 172 -15.95 -5.51 -12.10
C VAL A 172 -15.05 -4.74 -13.08
N SER A 173 -15.60 -4.43 -14.25
CA SER A 173 -15.01 -3.50 -15.20
C SER A 173 -15.85 -2.24 -15.20
N ILE A 174 -15.39 -1.22 -14.51
CA ILE A 174 -16.10 0.06 -14.42
C ILE A 174 -15.85 0.86 -15.71
N PRO A 175 -16.88 1.36 -16.39
CA PRO A 175 -16.67 2.18 -17.58
C PRO A 175 -15.95 3.50 -17.26
N ASP A 176 -14.92 3.82 -18.03
CA ASP A 176 -14.08 5.03 -17.89
C ASP A 176 -14.63 6.24 -18.67
N ASN A 177 -15.95 6.39 -18.72
CA ASN A 177 -16.63 7.36 -19.57
C ASN A 177 -16.28 8.82 -19.26
N ALA A 178 -16.10 9.16 -17.98
CA ALA A 178 -15.76 10.51 -17.56
C ALA A 178 -14.25 10.74 -17.53
N SER A 179 -13.49 9.77 -17.01
CA SER A 179 -12.05 9.90 -16.79
C SER A 179 -11.20 9.61 -18.03
N GLN A 180 -11.64 8.70 -18.88
CA GLN A 180 -10.84 8.08 -19.94
C GLN A 180 -9.56 7.42 -19.38
N PHE A 181 -9.57 7.06 -18.08
CA PHE A 181 -8.45 6.40 -17.42
C PHE A 181 -8.51 4.90 -17.65
N LYS A 182 -7.48 4.35 -18.27
CA LYS A 182 -7.37 2.91 -18.49
C LYS A 182 -6.90 2.23 -17.21
N HIS A 183 -7.82 1.61 -16.52
CA HIS A 183 -7.59 0.89 -15.29
C HIS A 183 -7.69 -0.63 -15.47
N ARG A 184 -7.14 -1.36 -14.51
CA ARG A 184 -7.27 -2.82 -14.40
C ARG A 184 -8.65 -3.18 -13.84
N THR A 185 -8.98 -4.48 -13.85
CA THR A 185 -10.20 -5.00 -13.21
C THR A 185 -10.20 -4.64 -11.73
N GLU A 186 -11.28 -4.07 -11.27
CA GLU A 186 -11.52 -3.68 -9.89
C GLU A 186 -12.37 -4.74 -9.19
N LEU A 187 -12.44 -4.67 -7.87
CA LEU A 187 -13.12 -5.68 -7.07
C LEU A 187 -14.15 -5.04 -6.16
N VAL A 188 -15.29 -5.69 -5.99
CA VAL A 188 -16.34 -5.26 -5.06
C VAL A 188 -16.65 -6.39 -4.10
N TYR A 189 -16.51 -6.14 -2.80
CA TYR A 189 -16.94 -7.05 -1.78
C TYR A 189 -18.36 -6.69 -1.31
N LEU A 190 -19.25 -7.67 -1.36
CA LEU A 190 -20.65 -7.58 -0.95
C LEU A 190 -20.85 -8.37 0.35
N PRO A 191 -21.20 -7.71 1.47
CA PRO A 191 -21.36 -8.38 2.75
C PRO A 191 -22.61 -9.27 2.77
N PRO A 192 -22.71 -10.27 3.68
CA PRO A 192 -23.83 -11.20 3.75
C PRO A 192 -25.21 -10.55 3.73
N VAL A 193 -25.39 -9.43 4.44
CA VAL A 193 -26.69 -8.74 4.53
C VAL A 193 -27.15 -8.13 3.20
N TRP A 194 -26.23 -7.89 2.24
CA TRP A 194 -26.60 -7.41 0.89
C TRP A 194 -27.50 -8.41 0.14
N PHE A 195 -27.39 -9.70 0.47
CA PHE A 195 -28.20 -10.77 -0.12
C PHE A 195 -29.58 -10.94 0.54
N ALA A 196 -29.89 -10.20 1.58
CA ALA A 196 -31.15 -10.28 2.29
C ALA A 196 -32.35 -9.82 1.42
N ASN A 197 -33.55 -10.17 1.87
CA ASN A 197 -34.79 -9.68 1.29
C ASN A 197 -35.78 -9.23 2.40
N PRO A 198 -36.05 -7.92 2.58
CA PRO A 198 -35.43 -6.80 1.86
C PRO A 198 -33.97 -6.59 2.27
N ALA A 199 -33.12 -6.20 1.32
CA ALA A 199 -31.76 -5.80 1.61
C ALA A 199 -31.72 -4.34 2.09
N PRO A 200 -30.94 -4.02 3.13
CA PRO A 200 -30.74 -2.62 3.53
C PRO A 200 -29.90 -1.88 2.47
N LYS A 201 -30.06 -0.57 2.38
CA LYS A 201 -29.09 0.27 1.67
C LYS A 201 -27.83 0.38 2.52
N LEU A 202 -26.72 -0.13 1.98
CA LEU A 202 -25.43 -0.16 2.66
C LEU A 202 -24.58 1.05 2.28
N PRO A 203 -23.78 1.58 3.21
CA PRO A 203 -22.72 2.52 2.87
C PRO A 203 -21.58 1.80 2.15
N VAL A 204 -20.70 2.58 1.56
CA VAL A 204 -19.56 2.09 0.77
C VAL A 204 -18.24 2.57 1.39
N VAL A 205 -17.24 1.73 1.35
CA VAL A 205 -15.84 2.08 1.62
C VAL A 205 -15.03 1.86 0.35
N MET A 206 -14.40 2.91 -0.15
CA MET A 206 -13.40 2.83 -1.21
C MET A 206 -12.05 2.49 -0.59
N MET A 207 -11.41 1.43 -1.09
CA MET A 207 -10.12 0.95 -0.62
C MET A 207 -9.05 1.25 -1.68
N ILE A 208 -8.05 2.03 -1.31
CA ILE A 208 -6.96 2.45 -2.20
C ILE A 208 -5.66 1.85 -1.69
N ALA A 209 -4.97 1.11 -2.54
CA ALA A 209 -3.67 0.55 -2.20
C ALA A 209 -2.54 1.58 -2.44
N GLY A 210 -1.33 1.25 -2.01
CA GLY A 210 -0.14 2.07 -2.25
C GLY A 210 0.36 1.99 -3.69
N GLU A 211 1.45 2.70 -3.95
CA GLU A 211 2.16 2.64 -5.22
C GLU A 211 2.57 1.19 -5.57
N PHE A 212 2.63 0.84 -6.85
CA PHE A 212 2.89 -0.50 -7.41
C PHE A 212 1.82 -1.56 -7.16
N ASN A 213 0.80 -1.27 -6.38
CA ASN A 213 -0.21 -2.24 -6.01
C ASN A 213 -1.34 -2.36 -7.05
N THR A 214 -2.16 -3.38 -6.84
CA THR A 214 -3.33 -3.71 -7.65
C THR A 214 -4.58 -3.74 -6.77
N PRO A 215 -5.79 -3.71 -7.32
CA PRO A 215 -7.01 -3.92 -6.54
C PRO A 215 -7.05 -5.20 -5.72
N SER A 216 -6.32 -6.25 -6.15
CA SER A 216 -6.28 -7.55 -5.45
C SER A 216 -5.36 -7.57 -4.22
N ASP A 217 -4.51 -6.55 -4.01
CA ASP A 217 -3.52 -6.59 -2.93
C ASP A 217 -4.14 -6.43 -1.54
N TRP A 218 -5.18 -5.61 -1.41
CA TRP A 218 -5.95 -5.57 -0.16
C TRP A 218 -6.59 -6.92 0.18
N PRO A 219 -7.31 -7.62 -0.73
CA PRO A 219 -7.81 -8.97 -0.51
C PRO A 219 -6.73 -10.00 -0.20
N ARG A 220 -5.61 -10.00 -0.94
CA ARG A 220 -4.56 -11.02 -0.82
C ARG A 220 -3.58 -10.75 0.32
N THR A 221 -2.94 -9.60 0.28
CA THR A 221 -1.83 -9.24 1.17
C THR A 221 -2.33 -8.52 2.41
N GLY A 222 -3.33 -7.65 2.24
CA GLY A 222 -3.98 -6.92 3.34
C GLY A 222 -5.02 -7.74 4.12
N ASN A 223 -5.25 -9.01 3.76
CA ASN A 223 -6.22 -9.91 4.42
C ASN A 223 -7.63 -9.30 4.57
N ALA A 224 -8.02 -8.43 3.64
CA ALA A 224 -9.21 -7.61 3.78
C ALA A 224 -10.49 -8.44 3.86
N ILE A 225 -10.61 -9.50 3.04
CA ILE A 225 -11.83 -10.32 2.99
C ILE A 225 -12.11 -10.97 4.34
N SER A 226 -11.10 -11.66 4.92
CA SER A 226 -11.25 -12.28 6.24
C SER A 226 -11.58 -11.27 7.33
N THR A 227 -10.98 -10.08 7.29
CA THR A 227 -11.26 -8.99 8.25
C THR A 227 -12.70 -8.53 8.14
N ILE A 228 -13.20 -8.32 6.92
CA ILE A 228 -14.58 -7.87 6.69
C ILE A 228 -15.58 -8.96 7.05
N ASP A 229 -15.33 -10.23 6.70
CA ASP A 229 -16.20 -11.37 7.04
C ASP A 229 -16.31 -11.55 8.56
N ASN A 230 -15.20 -11.48 9.28
CA ASN A 230 -15.19 -11.55 10.75
C ASN A 230 -15.98 -10.38 11.36
N PHE A 231 -15.81 -9.17 10.81
CA PHE A 231 -16.58 -8.01 11.24
C PHE A 231 -18.07 -8.19 10.95
N ALA A 232 -18.45 -8.62 9.75
CA ALA A 232 -19.84 -8.86 9.38
C ALA A 232 -20.48 -9.94 10.27
N ALA A 233 -19.77 -11.05 10.53
CA ALA A 233 -20.24 -12.12 11.42
C ALA A 233 -20.54 -11.59 12.85
N ALA A 234 -19.69 -10.71 13.38
CA ALA A 234 -19.91 -10.06 14.68
C ALA A 234 -21.10 -9.06 14.69
N HIS A 235 -21.57 -8.63 13.51
CA HIS A 235 -22.62 -7.64 13.33
C HIS A 235 -23.83 -8.21 12.55
N SER A 236 -24.15 -9.48 12.74
CA SER A 236 -25.32 -10.14 12.11
C SER A 236 -25.31 -10.05 10.56
N GLY A 237 -24.16 -10.17 9.96
CA GLY A 237 -23.94 -10.07 8.51
C GLY A 237 -23.80 -8.65 7.98
N ASN A 238 -23.86 -7.62 8.84
CA ASN A 238 -23.77 -6.23 8.45
C ASN A 238 -22.30 -5.76 8.34
N ALA A 239 -21.95 -5.23 7.19
CA ALA A 239 -20.72 -4.49 6.92
C ALA A 239 -20.99 -3.49 5.79
N PRO A 240 -20.12 -2.51 5.57
CA PRO A 240 -20.15 -1.72 4.33
C PRO A 240 -19.92 -2.60 3.09
N VAL A 241 -20.31 -2.13 1.92
CA VAL A 241 -19.76 -2.63 0.65
C VAL A 241 -18.36 -2.05 0.48
N PHE A 242 -17.39 -2.87 0.07
CA PHE A 242 -16.04 -2.40 -0.18
C PHE A 242 -15.73 -2.42 -1.67
N VAL A 243 -15.08 -1.37 -2.14
CA VAL A 243 -14.66 -1.25 -3.55
C VAL A 243 -13.15 -1.08 -3.55
N PHE A 244 -12.44 -2.06 -4.10
CA PHE A 244 -10.98 -2.05 -4.25
C PHE A 244 -10.67 -1.50 -5.64
N VAL A 245 -10.29 -0.23 -5.69
CA VAL A 245 -10.10 0.52 -6.93
C VAL A 245 -8.68 0.44 -7.47
N ASP A 246 -8.55 0.60 -8.77
CA ASP A 246 -7.25 0.73 -9.43
C ASP A 246 -6.90 2.19 -9.66
N VAL A 247 -5.80 2.62 -9.11
CA VAL A 247 -5.31 3.99 -9.24
C VAL A 247 -4.06 4.11 -10.12
N GLY A 248 -3.47 2.99 -10.50
CA GLY A 248 -2.25 2.97 -11.32
C GLY A 248 -2.49 2.68 -12.79
N GLY A 249 -3.43 1.79 -13.12
CA GLY A 249 -3.63 1.26 -14.47
C GLY A 249 -2.51 0.33 -14.93
N SER A 250 -1.28 0.54 -14.45
CA SER A 250 -0.10 -0.27 -14.71
C SER A 250 0.82 -0.33 -13.49
N PHE A 251 1.81 -1.22 -13.51
CA PHE A 251 2.66 -1.50 -12.34
C PHE A 251 3.43 -0.28 -11.80
N ASN A 252 3.97 0.56 -12.69
CA ASN A 252 4.86 1.67 -12.33
C ASN A 252 4.27 3.04 -12.67
N ASN A 253 2.95 3.16 -12.67
CA ASN A 253 2.29 4.41 -12.95
C ASN A 253 1.79 5.04 -11.64
N ASP A 254 2.66 5.77 -11.00
CA ASP A 254 2.35 6.58 -9.84
C ASP A 254 1.53 7.81 -10.26
N THR A 255 0.23 7.79 -10.00
CA THR A 255 -0.72 8.83 -10.42
C THR A 255 -1.05 9.82 -9.31
N GLU A 256 -0.73 9.49 -8.07
CA GLU A 256 -1.10 10.27 -6.88
C GLU A 256 -2.60 10.59 -6.80
N CYS A 257 -3.42 9.75 -7.44
CA CYS A 257 -4.88 9.92 -7.54
C CYS A 257 -5.34 11.29 -8.09
N VAL A 258 -4.52 11.97 -8.87
CA VAL A 258 -4.86 13.27 -9.45
C VAL A 258 -5.21 13.15 -10.94
N ASN A 259 -5.70 14.24 -11.53
CA ASN A 259 -5.85 14.37 -12.97
C ASN A 259 -4.58 14.98 -13.59
N GLY A 260 -3.86 14.20 -14.38
CA GLY A 260 -2.60 14.62 -14.95
C GLY A 260 -2.17 13.78 -16.16
N PRO A 261 -0.92 13.93 -16.60
CA PRO A 261 -0.41 13.19 -17.76
C PRO A 261 -0.32 11.67 -17.52
N ARG A 262 -0.39 11.23 -16.27
CA ARG A 262 -0.38 9.82 -15.88
C ARG A 262 -1.77 9.18 -15.87
N GLY A 263 -2.83 9.97 -16.09
CA GLY A 263 -4.23 9.58 -16.12
C GLY A 263 -5.14 10.54 -15.36
N ASN A 264 -6.44 10.52 -15.65
CA ASN A 264 -7.43 11.33 -14.91
C ASN A 264 -8.02 10.49 -13.77
N VAL A 265 -7.21 10.11 -12.82
CA VAL A 265 -7.58 9.19 -11.75
C VAL A 265 -8.56 9.82 -10.77
N ALA A 266 -8.41 11.10 -10.45
CA ALA A 266 -9.39 11.81 -9.62
C ALA A 266 -10.80 11.74 -10.23
N ASP A 267 -10.93 11.90 -11.53
CA ASP A 267 -12.21 11.78 -12.23
C ASP A 267 -12.74 10.34 -12.23
N HIS A 268 -11.85 9.34 -12.37
CA HIS A 268 -12.23 7.94 -12.25
C HIS A 268 -12.85 7.64 -10.88
N LEU A 269 -12.15 8.01 -9.82
CA LEU A 269 -12.55 7.74 -8.44
C LEU A 269 -13.80 8.52 -8.00
N THR A 270 -14.12 9.63 -8.64
CA THR A 270 -15.23 10.50 -8.24
C THR A 270 -16.40 10.51 -9.22
N LYS A 271 -16.16 10.26 -10.52
CA LYS A 271 -17.17 10.39 -11.58
C LYS A 271 -17.52 9.07 -12.28
N ASP A 272 -16.62 8.07 -12.28
CA ASP A 272 -16.91 6.76 -12.87
C ASP A 272 -17.29 5.73 -11.78
N VAL A 273 -16.47 5.57 -10.75
CA VAL A 273 -16.68 4.56 -9.70
C VAL A 273 -17.98 4.74 -8.92
N PRO A 274 -18.29 5.92 -8.32
CA PRO A 274 -19.46 6.03 -7.46
C PRO A 274 -20.80 5.84 -8.19
N PRO A 275 -21.06 6.40 -9.37
CA PRO A 275 -22.31 6.16 -10.08
C PRO A 275 -22.46 4.70 -10.53
N TYR A 276 -21.37 4.04 -10.95
CA TYR A 276 -21.41 2.62 -11.32
C TYR A 276 -21.78 1.74 -10.12
N ILE A 277 -21.08 1.90 -9.01
CA ILE A 277 -21.30 1.12 -7.80
C ILE A 277 -22.70 1.35 -7.22
N THR A 278 -23.13 2.60 -7.19
CA THR A 278 -24.48 2.95 -6.68
C THR A 278 -25.59 2.33 -7.54
N SER A 279 -25.48 2.42 -8.84
CA SER A 279 -26.50 1.90 -9.75
C SER A 279 -26.50 0.38 -9.86
N THR A 280 -25.31 -0.25 -9.85
CA THR A 280 -25.17 -1.70 -10.02
C THR A 280 -25.56 -2.44 -8.75
N PHE A 281 -25.13 -1.99 -7.58
CA PHE A 281 -25.32 -2.71 -6.32
C PHE A 281 -26.43 -2.17 -5.42
N GLY A 282 -27.02 -1.01 -5.76
CA GLY A 282 -28.12 -0.42 -5.00
C GLY A 282 -27.73 0.08 -3.62
N VAL A 283 -26.53 0.63 -3.49
CA VAL A 283 -25.93 1.16 -2.25
C VAL A 283 -26.17 2.66 -2.08
N ASN A 284 -25.71 3.25 -0.98
CA ASN A 284 -25.79 4.68 -0.76
C ASN A 284 -24.95 5.44 -1.78
N SER A 285 -25.46 6.57 -2.25
CA SER A 285 -24.80 7.43 -3.25
C SER A 285 -23.88 8.49 -2.67
N ALA A 286 -23.88 8.67 -1.35
CA ALA A 286 -23.08 9.64 -0.64
C ALA A 286 -22.71 9.09 0.75
N ASN A 287 -21.92 9.84 1.50
CA ASN A 287 -21.44 9.47 2.83
C ASN A 287 -20.56 8.21 2.81
N TRP A 288 -19.74 8.08 1.76
CA TRP A 288 -18.79 7.00 1.63
C TRP A 288 -17.60 7.19 2.57
N GLY A 289 -17.00 6.08 2.97
CA GLY A 289 -15.67 6.05 3.57
C GLY A 289 -14.60 5.86 2.49
N VAL A 290 -13.43 6.41 2.72
CA VAL A 290 -12.22 6.10 1.93
C VAL A 290 -11.14 5.62 2.88
N LEU A 291 -10.51 4.50 2.57
CA LEU A 291 -9.39 3.97 3.31
C LEU A 291 -8.24 3.71 2.34
N GLY A 292 -7.07 4.20 2.70
CA GLY A 292 -5.91 3.97 1.85
C GLY A 292 -4.62 3.81 2.62
N TRP A 293 -3.64 3.19 1.96
CA TRP A 293 -2.32 2.93 2.51
C TRP A 293 -1.23 3.58 1.66
N SER A 294 -0.26 4.25 2.30
CA SER A 294 0.85 4.94 1.63
C SER A 294 0.29 6.00 0.67
N MET A 295 0.64 5.99 -0.62
CA MET A 295 0.01 6.82 -1.65
C MET A 295 -1.53 6.78 -1.55
N GLY A 296 -2.11 5.60 -1.33
CA GLY A 296 -3.57 5.48 -1.12
C GLY A 296 -4.08 6.20 0.12
N GLY A 297 -3.27 6.34 1.16
CA GLY A 297 -3.57 7.14 2.36
C GLY A 297 -3.66 8.63 2.02
N THR A 298 -2.69 9.16 1.29
CA THR A 298 -2.71 10.51 0.72
C THR A 298 -3.97 10.72 -0.13
N CYS A 299 -4.28 9.77 -1.02
CA CYS A 299 -5.48 9.79 -1.85
C CYS A 299 -6.78 9.84 -1.01
N ALA A 300 -6.85 9.08 0.09
CA ALA A 300 -8.03 9.04 0.95
C ALA A 300 -8.30 10.41 1.61
N VAL A 301 -7.25 11.09 2.03
CA VAL A 301 -7.33 12.47 2.55
C VAL A 301 -7.80 13.40 1.46
N ASP A 302 -7.11 13.45 0.31
CA ASP A 302 -7.41 14.38 -0.77
C ASP A 302 -8.83 14.23 -1.31
N LEU A 303 -9.26 13.01 -1.62
CA LEU A 303 -10.61 12.75 -2.12
C LEU A 303 -11.68 13.22 -1.13
N THR A 304 -11.48 12.96 0.17
CA THR A 304 -12.45 13.37 1.20
C THR A 304 -12.48 14.89 1.37
N LEU A 305 -11.33 15.54 1.29
CA LEU A 305 -11.24 17.00 1.43
C LEU A 305 -11.80 17.73 0.22
N MET A 306 -11.58 17.21 -0.98
CA MET A 306 -12.03 17.82 -2.23
C MET A 306 -13.51 17.53 -2.53
N HIS A 307 -14.03 16.38 -2.06
CA HIS A 307 -15.37 15.89 -2.35
C HIS A 307 -16.14 15.49 -1.09
N PRO A 308 -16.32 16.42 -0.10
CA PRO A 308 -17.01 16.11 1.14
C PRO A 308 -18.50 15.81 0.97
N GLU A 309 -19.08 16.15 -0.19
CA GLU A 309 -20.44 15.78 -0.58
C GLU A 309 -20.60 14.29 -0.88
N LEU A 310 -19.50 13.62 -1.26
CA LEU A 310 -19.46 12.20 -1.58
C LEU A 310 -18.83 11.39 -0.45
N PHE A 311 -17.69 11.83 0.06
CA PHE A 311 -16.90 11.17 1.08
C PHE A 311 -16.96 11.92 2.41
N SER A 312 -17.31 11.23 3.49
CA SER A 312 -17.44 11.86 4.82
C SER A 312 -16.39 11.40 5.81
N THR A 313 -15.72 10.27 5.53
CA THR A 313 -14.83 9.64 6.49
C THR A 313 -13.63 9.04 5.78
N PHE A 314 -12.45 9.35 6.28
CA PHE A 314 -11.23 8.74 5.75
C PHE A 314 -10.41 8.02 6.82
N VAL A 315 -9.65 7.02 6.36
CA VAL A 315 -8.56 6.39 7.09
C VAL A 315 -7.31 6.51 6.23
N ASP A 316 -6.38 7.31 6.69
CA ASP A 316 -5.06 7.47 6.11
C ASP A 316 -4.07 6.58 6.85
N ILE A 317 -3.48 5.63 6.17
CA ILE A 317 -2.46 4.73 6.72
C ILE A 317 -1.10 5.14 6.16
N ALA A 318 -0.35 5.87 6.95
CA ALA A 318 1.01 6.30 6.62
C ALA A 318 1.10 7.01 5.25
N GLY A 319 0.14 7.90 4.96
CA GLY A 319 0.13 8.76 3.79
C GLY A 319 1.03 9.99 3.95
N ASP A 320 1.33 10.62 2.84
CA ASP A 320 2.18 11.81 2.79
C ASP A 320 1.39 13.11 3.04
N MET A 321 2.11 14.23 3.11
CA MET A 321 1.51 15.56 3.29
C MET A 321 0.55 15.95 2.16
N GLY A 322 0.73 15.37 0.99
CA GLY A 322 -0.04 15.56 -0.22
C GLY A 322 0.58 14.80 -1.38
N PRO A 323 -0.01 14.85 -2.59
CA PRO A 323 0.49 14.18 -3.76
C PRO A 323 1.95 14.52 -4.02
N ASN A 324 2.79 13.46 -4.15
CA ASN A 324 4.21 13.67 -4.26
C ASN A 324 4.90 12.58 -5.10
N ALA A 325 5.78 13.00 -6.00
CA ALA A 325 6.63 12.14 -6.81
C ALA A 325 8.05 12.73 -6.86
N GLY A 326 8.58 13.13 -5.68
CA GLY A 326 9.86 13.80 -5.57
C GLY A 326 9.79 15.14 -4.85
N THR A 327 10.74 16.02 -5.14
CA THR A 327 10.62 17.41 -4.72
C THR A 327 9.35 18.03 -5.33
N LYS A 328 8.93 19.17 -4.81
CA LYS A 328 7.79 19.90 -5.37
C LYS A 328 7.91 20.13 -6.88
N GLU A 329 9.09 20.54 -7.35
CA GLU A 329 9.36 20.75 -8.77
C GLU A 329 9.28 19.45 -9.57
N GLN A 330 9.80 18.35 -9.01
CA GLN A 330 9.70 17.02 -9.63
C GLN A 330 8.25 16.52 -9.66
N THR A 331 7.49 16.73 -8.61
CA THR A 331 6.07 16.41 -8.54
C THR A 331 5.28 17.20 -9.58
N ILE A 332 5.52 18.52 -9.67
CA ILE A 332 4.89 19.36 -10.70
C ILE A 332 5.21 18.83 -12.11
N ALA A 333 6.46 18.49 -12.37
CA ALA A 333 6.86 17.98 -13.67
C ALA A 333 6.27 16.61 -13.99
N ARG A 334 6.27 15.67 -13.02
CA ARG A 334 5.92 14.25 -13.22
C ARG A 334 4.42 14.00 -13.13
N VAL A 335 3.76 14.62 -12.16
CA VAL A 335 2.36 14.35 -11.83
C VAL A 335 1.43 15.34 -12.53
N TYR A 336 1.85 16.60 -12.65
CA TYR A 336 1.03 17.67 -13.23
C TYR A 336 1.50 18.12 -14.62
N GLY A 337 2.52 17.45 -15.21
CA GLY A 337 2.99 17.77 -16.57
C GLY A 337 3.69 19.12 -16.70
N GLY A 338 4.25 19.64 -15.62
CA GLY A 338 4.90 20.95 -15.56
C GLY A 338 3.98 22.12 -15.23
N ASP A 339 2.68 21.86 -15.07
CA ASP A 339 1.69 22.89 -14.72
C ASP A 339 1.67 23.12 -13.19
N ALA A 340 2.35 24.18 -12.76
CA ALA A 340 2.46 24.53 -11.34
C ALA A 340 1.12 24.98 -10.70
N ASP A 341 0.16 25.45 -11.51
CA ASP A 341 -1.14 25.91 -11.02
C ASP A 341 -2.05 24.74 -10.61
N LYS A 342 -1.77 23.53 -11.09
CA LYS A 342 -2.47 22.31 -10.68
C LYS A 342 -2.07 21.82 -9.30
N TRP A 343 -0.84 22.05 -8.86
CA TRP A 343 -0.37 21.57 -7.57
C TRP A 343 -1.26 22.04 -6.40
N PRO A 344 -1.59 23.35 -6.25
CA PRO A 344 -2.43 23.80 -5.14
C PRO A 344 -3.89 23.35 -5.21
N VAL A 345 -4.32 22.75 -6.32
CA VAL A 345 -5.65 22.18 -6.44
C VAL A 345 -5.78 20.87 -5.64
N TYR A 346 -4.67 20.13 -5.55
CA TYR A 346 -4.59 18.84 -4.86
C TYR A 346 -3.74 18.89 -3.58
N ASP A 347 -3.17 20.02 -3.21
CA ASP A 347 -2.44 20.18 -1.95
C ASP A 347 -3.42 20.26 -0.77
N PRO A 348 -3.46 19.26 0.15
CA PRO A 348 -4.43 19.21 1.24
C PRO A 348 -4.42 20.46 2.12
N THR A 349 -3.25 21.06 2.35
CA THR A 349 -3.15 22.27 3.18
C THR A 349 -3.83 23.46 2.52
N THR A 350 -3.68 23.58 1.22
CA THR A 350 -4.37 24.58 0.39
C THR A 350 -5.86 24.30 0.30
N VAL A 351 -6.24 23.04 0.04
CA VAL A 351 -7.65 22.62 -0.07
C VAL A 351 -8.39 22.89 1.22
N ILE A 352 -7.88 22.45 2.37
CA ILE A 352 -8.50 22.68 3.70
C ILE A 352 -8.71 24.18 3.94
N THR A 353 -7.70 24.99 3.65
CA THR A 353 -7.74 26.43 3.91
C THR A 353 -8.74 27.17 3.02
N LYS A 354 -8.82 26.77 1.73
CA LYS A 354 -9.72 27.40 0.74
C LYS A 354 -11.17 26.95 0.88
N HIS A 355 -11.42 25.69 1.25
CA HIS A 355 -12.77 25.15 1.39
C HIS A 355 -13.54 25.84 2.53
N GLY A 356 -12.83 26.21 3.60
CA GLY A 356 -13.45 26.74 4.83
C GLY A 356 -14.00 25.61 5.73
N PRO A 357 -14.87 25.92 6.70
CA PRO A 357 -15.25 24.93 7.70
C PRO A 357 -15.98 23.73 7.11
N TYR A 358 -15.42 22.54 7.33
CA TYR A 358 -16.05 21.26 6.99
C TYR A 358 -17.15 20.89 7.99
N LYS A 359 -18.15 20.17 7.52
CA LYS A 359 -19.24 19.63 8.35
C LYS A 359 -19.37 18.14 8.11
N GLY A 360 -19.32 17.36 9.19
CA GLY A 360 -19.53 15.91 9.14
C GLY A 360 -18.36 15.11 8.57
N VAL A 361 -17.20 15.73 8.35
CA VAL A 361 -16.00 15.04 7.91
C VAL A 361 -15.19 14.54 9.11
N SER A 362 -14.76 13.29 9.05
CA SER A 362 -13.98 12.63 10.11
C SER A 362 -12.78 11.89 9.53
N GLY A 363 -11.65 11.92 10.23
CA GLY A 363 -10.40 11.31 9.77
C GLY A 363 -9.63 10.54 10.83
N TRP A 364 -9.12 9.39 10.45
CA TRP A 364 -8.18 8.57 11.21
C TRP A 364 -6.84 8.59 10.48
N PHE A 365 -5.84 9.22 11.08
CA PHE A 365 -4.47 9.16 10.60
C PHE A 365 -3.73 8.08 11.39
N ALA A 366 -3.25 7.04 10.72
CA ALA A 366 -2.44 6.00 11.33
C ALA A 366 -0.97 6.16 10.92
N ILE A 367 -0.09 6.17 11.91
CA ILE A 367 1.35 6.27 11.72
C ILE A 367 2.06 5.06 12.32
N SER A 368 3.21 4.70 11.78
CA SER A 368 4.07 3.66 12.34
C SER A 368 4.76 4.17 13.61
N SER A 369 4.63 3.44 14.74
CA SER A 369 5.40 3.74 15.94
C SER A 369 6.84 3.23 15.88
N ASP A 370 7.13 2.31 14.97
CA ASP A 370 8.45 1.72 14.76
C ASP A 370 9.24 2.42 13.63
N ALA A 371 8.67 3.52 13.09
CA ALA A 371 9.37 4.39 12.16
C ALA A 371 10.72 4.80 12.80
N PRO A 372 11.83 4.77 12.07
CA PRO A 372 13.12 5.13 12.63
C PRO A 372 13.03 6.57 13.13
N THR A 373 12.99 6.72 14.46
CA THR A 373 13.14 8.03 15.10
C THR A 373 14.29 8.73 14.44
N GLN A 374 14.03 9.88 13.81
CA GLN A 374 14.96 10.68 13.03
C GLN A 374 16.41 10.33 13.29
N ARG A 375 17.11 9.74 12.32
CA ARG A 375 18.57 9.67 12.38
C ARG A 375 19.04 11.12 12.46
N LYS A 376 19.34 11.58 13.67
CA LYS A 376 20.07 12.83 13.89
C LYS A 376 21.31 12.77 13.02
N GLY A 377 21.32 13.37 11.87
CA GLY A 377 22.51 13.53 11.04
C GLY A 377 22.42 13.20 9.54
N GLY A 378 21.23 12.98 8.94
CA GLY A 378 21.15 12.56 7.53
C GLY A 378 20.52 13.56 6.54
N TYR A 379 19.68 14.43 6.96
CA TYR A 379 18.86 15.24 6.07
C TYR A 379 18.96 16.75 6.37
N GLY A 380 20.19 17.24 6.39
CA GLY A 380 20.47 18.69 6.49
C GLY A 380 20.62 19.40 5.15
N ASN A 381 20.39 18.70 4.03
CA ASN A 381 20.47 19.31 2.71
C ASN A 381 19.04 19.48 2.15
N PRO A 382 18.54 20.72 2.01
CA PRO A 382 17.22 20.97 1.44
C PRO A 382 17.10 20.53 -0.04
N ASN A 383 18.21 20.13 -0.67
CA ASN A 383 18.28 19.58 -2.01
C ASN A 383 18.56 18.07 -2.02
N ALA A 384 18.58 17.40 -0.87
CA ALA A 384 18.72 15.95 -0.82
C ALA A 384 17.39 15.31 -1.17
N VAL A 385 17.30 14.79 -2.38
CA VAL A 385 16.21 13.95 -2.82
C VAL A 385 16.38 12.60 -2.16
N GLY A 386 15.49 12.22 -1.26
CA GLY A 386 15.39 10.83 -0.76
C GLY A 386 14.86 9.93 -1.87
N LEU A 387 15.19 8.64 -1.81
CA LEU A 387 14.46 7.63 -2.57
C LEU A 387 13.00 7.66 -2.10
N GLY A 388 12.08 7.86 -3.04
CA GLY A 388 10.69 8.10 -2.75
C GLY A 388 10.26 9.53 -2.88
N GLY A 389 11.17 10.35 -3.38
CA GLY A 389 10.86 11.69 -3.83
C GLY A 389 10.29 12.61 -2.77
N GLN A 390 10.50 12.31 -1.51
CA GLN A 390 10.05 13.16 -0.43
C GLN A 390 10.84 14.46 -0.44
N ASP A 391 10.12 15.55 -0.44
CA ASP A 391 10.69 16.85 -0.12
C ASP A 391 11.19 16.79 1.33
N ALA A 392 12.51 16.77 1.51
CA ALA A 392 13.14 16.72 2.83
C ALA A 392 12.69 17.86 3.76
N ALA A 393 12.10 18.91 3.23
CA ALA A 393 11.51 20.02 3.97
C ALA A 393 10.01 19.83 4.27
N GLY A 394 9.29 18.98 3.51
CA GLY A 394 7.85 18.84 3.58
C GLY A 394 7.34 17.52 4.17
N ASN A 395 8.11 16.44 4.03
CA ASN A 395 7.69 15.11 4.49
C ASN A 395 8.90 14.27 4.93
N PRO A 396 9.32 14.36 6.20
CA PRO A 396 10.30 13.43 6.72
C PRO A 396 9.68 12.02 6.74
N GLY A 397 10.37 11.02 6.27
CA GLY A 397 9.92 9.65 5.96
C GLY A 397 9.23 8.82 7.05
N ASP A 398 8.75 9.43 8.11
CA ASP A 398 7.95 8.79 9.17
C ASP A 398 6.45 9.14 9.13
N GLN A 399 6.01 9.99 8.18
CA GLN A 399 4.65 10.50 8.00
C GLN A 399 4.01 11.12 9.26
N THR A 400 4.73 11.14 10.39
CA THR A 400 4.22 11.65 11.67
C THR A 400 3.95 13.15 11.60
N ASP A 401 4.86 13.89 11.01
CA ASP A 401 4.72 15.34 10.85
C ASP A 401 3.60 15.68 9.85
N ALA A 402 3.46 14.89 8.77
CA ALA A 402 2.37 15.01 7.83
C ALA A 402 1.01 14.83 8.51
N ALA A 403 0.81 13.69 9.16
CA ALA A 403 -0.42 13.36 9.86
C ALA A 403 -0.78 14.41 10.94
N ASN A 404 0.19 14.84 11.76
CA ASN A 404 -0.03 15.84 12.80
C ASN A 404 -0.36 17.21 12.22
N THR A 405 0.30 17.63 11.16
CA THR A 405 0.05 18.92 10.48
C THR A 405 -1.34 18.93 9.86
N LEU A 406 -1.69 17.89 9.08
CA LEU A 406 -2.99 17.80 8.42
C LEU A 406 -4.13 17.69 9.43
N CYS A 407 -4.00 16.87 10.49
CA CYS A 407 -5.04 16.77 11.51
C CYS A 407 -5.17 18.06 12.32
N LYS A 408 -4.08 18.74 12.65
CA LYS A 408 -4.15 20.04 13.33
C LYS A 408 -4.87 21.09 12.48
N LEU A 409 -4.52 21.18 11.20
CA LEU A 409 -5.15 22.12 10.27
C LEU A 409 -6.63 21.74 10.04
N GLY A 410 -6.92 20.44 9.88
CA GLY A 410 -8.26 19.91 9.71
C GLY A 410 -9.17 20.25 10.91
N ARG A 411 -8.68 20.05 12.14
CA ARG A 411 -9.44 20.41 13.36
C ARG A 411 -9.77 21.90 13.40
N ALA A 412 -8.83 22.76 13.02
CA ALA A 412 -9.08 24.21 12.94
C ALA A 412 -10.14 24.57 11.90
N ASN A 413 -10.41 23.67 10.94
CA ASN A 413 -11.40 23.84 9.87
C ASN A 413 -12.61 22.88 9.99
N GLY A 414 -12.91 22.36 11.16
CA GLY A 414 -14.15 21.60 11.42
C GLY A 414 -14.08 20.10 11.14
N ILE A 415 -12.92 19.54 10.81
CA ILE A 415 -12.71 18.11 10.62
C ILE A 415 -12.47 17.45 11.98
N THR A 416 -13.17 16.38 12.29
CA THR A 416 -12.91 15.58 13.49
C THR A 416 -11.84 14.54 13.16
N CYS A 417 -10.60 14.69 13.66
CA CYS A 417 -9.54 13.73 13.36
C CYS A 417 -8.69 13.36 14.58
N ALA A 418 -7.99 12.22 14.47
CA ALA A 418 -6.98 11.78 15.43
C ALA A 418 -5.77 11.18 14.69
N VAL A 419 -4.58 11.36 15.27
CA VAL A 419 -3.36 10.70 14.84
C VAL A 419 -3.07 9.57 15.82
N ILE A 420 -2.95 8.34 15.30
CA ILE A 420 -2.91 7.11 16.08
C ILE A 420 -1.67 6.34 15.68
N ALA A 421 -0.71 6.22 16.60
CA ALA A 421 0.47 5.42 16.41
C ALA A 421 0.13 3.93 16.60
N GLN A 422 0.59 3.09 15.68
CA GLN A 422 0.47 1.64 15.78
C GLN A 422 1.83 0.97 15.62
N PRO A 423 2.11 -0.13 16.34
CA PRO A 423 3.32 -0.90 16.16
C PRO A 423 3.39 -1.44 14.73
N GLY A 424 4.57 -1.40 14.13
CA GLY A 424 4.78 -1.88 12.77
C GLY A 424 5.67 -0.93 11.97
N ARG A 425 6.04 -1.37 10.78
CA ARG A 425 6.84 -0.59 9.82
C ARG A 425 5.93 -0.12 8.70
N HIS A 426 6.44 0.68 7.78
CA HIS A 426 5.72 1.05 6.56
C HIS A 426 5.64 -0.18 5.62
N ASP A 427 4.73 -1.11 5.95
CA ASP A 427 4.56 -2.40 5.25
C ASP A 427 3.10 -2.90 5.32
N TRP A 428 2.79 -3.94 4.57
CA TRP A 428 1.45 -4.53 4.52
C TRP A 428 0.92 -5.05 5.86
N PRO A 429 1.75 -5.61 6.78
CA PRO A 429 1.31 -5.93 8.13
C PRO A 429 0.70 -4.73 8.87
N LEU A 430 1.37 -3.57 8.83
CA LEU A 430 0.81 -2.35 9.42
C LEU A 430 -0.52 -1.97 8.76
N ALA A 431 -0.60 -2.01 7.43
CA ALA A 431 -1.82 -1.67 6.70
C ALA A 431 -3.00 -2.58 7.11
N ALA A 432 -2.78 -3.90 7.20
CA ALA A 432 -3.78 -4.87 7.62
C ALA A 432 -4.22 -4.68 9.07
N ASP A 433 -3.28 -4.42 9.98
CA ASP A 433 -3.56 -4.20 11.41
C ASP A 433 -4.35 -2.90 11.62
N VAL A 434 -3.97 -1.82 10.93
CA VAL A 434 -4.71 -0.55 10.96
C VAL A 434 -6.10 -0.71 10.38
N PHE A 435 -6.26 -1.42 9.25
CA PHE A 435 -7.58 -1.70 8.69
C PHE A 435 -8.47 -2.43 9.70
N THR A 436 -7.94 -3.48 10.33
CA THR A 436 -8.66 -4.25 11.34
C THR A 436 -9.08 -3.37 12.53
N ALA A 437 -8.19 -2.51 13.01
CA ALA A 437 -8.43 -1.64 14.15
C ALA A 437 -9.41 -0.50 13.85
N SER A 438 -9.35 0.07 12.64
CA SER A 438 -10.16 1.23 12.24
C SER A 438 -11.54 0.86 11.72
N LEU A 439 -11.74 -0.37 11.23
CA LEU A 439 -12.98 -0.82 10.60
C LEU A 439 -14.25 -0.61 11.47
N PRO A 440 -14.27 -0.93 12.78
CA PRO A 440 -15.46 -0.69 13.60
C PRO A 440 -15.82 0.80 13.69
N TRP A 441 -14.81 1.66 13.79
CA TRP A 441 -15.01 3.10 13.79
C TRP A 441 -15.50 3.59 12.43
N LEU A 442 -14.81 3.25 11.36
CA LEU A 442 -15.16 3.66 10.00
C LEU A 442 -16.59 3.26 9.63
N ALA A 443 -16.93 1.97 9.85
CA ALA A 443 -18.27 1.45 9.56
C ALA A 443 -19.38 2.18 10.37
N GLY A 444 -19.12 2.50 11.63
CA GLY A 444 -20.04 3.27 12.44
C GLY A 444 -20.18 4.72 11.98
N GLN A 445 -19.09 5.38 11.57
CA GLN A 445 -19.12 6.78 11.10
C GLN A 445 -19.95 6.93 9.83
N ILE A 446 -19.83 6.01 8.87
CA ILE A 446 -20.59 6.05 7.61
C ILE A 446 -22.00 5.48 7.71
N GLY A 447 -22.44 5.07 8.92
CA GLY A 447 -23.81 4.65 9.17
C GLY A 447 -24.14 3.22 8.70
N THR A 448 -23.22 2.27 8.86
CA THR A 448 -23.51 0.86 8.58
C THR A 448 -24.63 0.35 9.50
N PRO A 449 -25.68 -0.28 8.95
CA PRO A 449 -26.77 -0.81 9.75
C PRO A 449 -26.29 -1.76 10.87
N GLY A 450 -26.80 -1.60 12.08
CA GLY A 450 -26.44 -2.44 13.23
C GLY A 450 -25.04 -2.18 13.81
N VAL A 451 -24.28 -1.22 13.28
CA VAL A 451 -22.96 -0.84 13.80
C VAL A 451 -23.07 0.48 14.56
N GLN A 452 -22.60 0.47 15.81
CA GLN A 452 -22.63 1.69 16.65
C GLN A 452 -21.54 2.68 16.19
N LYS A 453 -21.90 3.96 16.21
CA LYS A 453 -20.94 5.04 16.04
C LYS A 453 -20.10 5.19 17.30
N ILE A 454 -18.80 4.91 17.19
CA ILE A 454 -17.83 5.04 18.29
C ILE A 454 -16.95 6.27 18.10
N PRO A 455 -16.46 6.89 19.17
CA PRO A 455 -15.54 8.03 19.07
C PRO A 455 -14.17 7.58 18.54
N LEU A 456 -13.41 8.54 17.97
CA LEU A 456 -12.00 8.30 17.63
C LEU A 456 -11.18 7.97 18.88
N PRO A 457 -10.22 7.05 18.80
CA PRO A 457 -9.26 6.82 19.87
C PRO A 457 -8.54 8.13 20.24
N GLY A 458 -8.40 8.40 21.54
CA GLY A 458 -7.79 9.64 22.03
C GLY A 458 -8.68 10.88 21.97
N GLY A 459 -9.91 10.79 21.43
CA GLY A 459 -10.89 11.88 21.35
C GLY A 459 -11.83 11.98 22.56
N GLY A 460 -11.54 11.29 23.66
CA GLY A 460 -12.36 11.34 24.88
C GLY A 460 -12.24 12.71 25.57
N THR A 461 -13.38 13.34 25.82
CA THR A 461 -13.51 14.44 26.76
C THR A 461 -12.70 14.18 28.03
N THR A 462 -12.02 15.18 28.53
CA THR A 462 -11.31 15.20 29.82
C THR A 462 -12.28 14.86 30.98
N GLY A 463 -12.56 13.57 31.15
CA GLY A 463 -13.34 13.00 32.25
C GLY A 463 -12.58 11.80 32.83
N PRO A 464 -12.78 11.42 34.10
CA PRO A 464 -11.99 10.41 34.81
C PRO A 464 -12.01 8.99 34.21
N ALA A 465 -12.81 8.75 33.18
CA ALA A 465 -12.83 7.48 32.44
C ALA A 465 -11.70 7.35 31.36
N GLY A 466 -11.08 8.46 30.94
CA GLY A 466 -9.98 8.44 29.96
C GLY A 466 -8.66 7.94 30.54
N ALA A 467 -8.47 8.06 31.85
CA ALA A 467 -7.24 7.59 32.52
C ALA A 467 -7.21 6.06 32.69
N ALA A 468 -8.34 5.38 32.66
CA ALA A 468 -8.40 3.93 32.87
C ALA A 468 -8.04 3.12 31.62
N LEU A 469 -8.18 3.68 30.40
CA LEU A 469 -7.81 2.99 29.17
C LEU A 469 -6.29 3.04 28.92
N GLN A 470 -5.60 4.08 29.37
CA GLN A 470 -4.14 4.19 29.25
C GLN A 470 -3.38 3.29 30.24
N ALA A 471 -4.02 2.88 31.33
CA ALA A 471 -3.42 2.00 32.34
C ALA A 471 -3.53 0.49 32.02
N ALA A 472 -4.29 0.12 30.98
CA ALA A 472 -4.50 -1.28 30.60
C ALA A 472 -3.57 -1.75 29.44
N THR A 473 -2.65 -0.89 28.99
CA THR A 473 -1.66 -1.17 27.92
C THR A 473 -0.21 -1.16 28.40
N HIS A 474 0.00 -1.40 29.71
CA HIS A 474 1.34 -1.67 30.27
C HIS A 474 1.42 -3.08 30.77
#